data_08b2c475e17e0abcd46d33dff7476259
#
_entry.id   08b2c475e17e0abcd46d33dff7476259
#
_cell.length_a   1.000
_cell.length_b   1.000
_cell.length_c   1.000
_cell.angle_alpha   90.00
_cell.angle_beta   90.00
_cell.angle_gamma   90.00
#
_symmetry.space_group_name_H-M   'P 1'
#
loop_
_entity.id
_entity.type
_entity.pdbx_description
1 polymer ?
#
loop_
_entity_poly.entity_id
_entity_poly.type
_entity_poly.pdbx_seq_one_letter_code
_entity_poly.pdbx_strand_id
1 'polypeptide(L)'
;VDKVGAGPFNGLTITANILTSLALDSLGLFGLQAGGFKPMPWLGGLLMVVGIVFIARATGPKSDDETAESREGGLMAKLLYPFILVAGSLQAVGVVLNAQLRGALVNPWLAATVSFVPVALVFLFVFLLRPTPLPTRADVARVPWWGALGGIAGAVAVFAGLLFVDKVGAGAFNGLLIT
;
A
#
# COMPACT_ATOMS: atom_id res chain seq x y z
N VAL A 1 11.32 5.76 4.19
CA VAL A 1 10.83 5.83 5.57
C VAL A 1 11.70 6.78 6.39
N ASP A 2 13.02 6.69 6.29
CA ASP A 2 13.95 7.50 7.12
C ASP A 2 13.83 9.01 6.89
N LYS A 3 13.43 9.45 5.68
CA LYS A 3 13.30 10.88 5.33
C LYS A 3 11.90 11.46 5.58
N VAL A 4 10.86 10.63 5.64
CA VAL A 4 9.46 11.08 5.80
C VAL A 4 8.92 10.69 7.18
N GLY A 5 9.54 9.73 7.84
CA GLY A 5 9.03 9.10 9.05
C GLY A 5 8.00 8.02 8.77
N ALA A 6 7.93 7.01 9.63
CA ALA A 6 7.04 5.86 9.43
C ALA A 6 5.54 6.24 9.52
N GLY A 7 5.19 7.13 10.44
CA GLY A 7 3.80 7.58 10.63
C GLY A 7 3.23 8.30 9.40
N PRO A 8 3.84 9.40 8.92
CA PRO A 8 3.39 10.10 7.72
C PRO A 8 3.42 9.24 6.47
N PHE A 9 4.44 8.36 6.30
CA PHE A 9 4.51 7.43 5.20
C PHE A 9 3.30 6.48 5.16
N ASN A 10 3.05 5.79 6.27
CA ASN A 10 1.91 4.88 6.37
C ASN A 10 0.58 5.61 6.21
N GLY A 11 0.41 6.75 6.90
CA GLY A 11 -0.79 7.54 6.80
C GLY A 11 -1.12 7.95 5.37
N LEU A 12 -0.15 8.43 4.61
CA LEU A 12 -0.33 8.85 3.22
C LEU A 12 -0.65 7.66 2.30
N THR A 13 0.06 6.54 2.47
CA THR A 13 -0.19 5.30 1.70
C THR A 13 -1.61 4.79 1.95
N ILE A 14 -2.03 4.74 3.20
CA ILE A 14 -3.37 4.31 3.63
C ILE A 14 -4.46 5.20 3.03
N THR A 15 -4.28 6.52 3.11
CA THR A 15 -5.25 7.47 2.56
C THR A 15 -5.40 7.30 1.05
N ALA A 16 -4.29 7.23 0.32
CA ALA A 16 -4.32 7.00 -1.12
C ALA A 16 -5.00 5.68 -1.48
N ASN A 17 -4.73 4.62 -0.73
CA ASN A 17 -5.36 3.31 -0.91
C ASN A 17 -6.88 3.40 -0.71
N ILE A 18 -7.36 3.99 0.39
CA ILE A 18 -8.78 4.08 0.70
C ILE A 18 -9.52 4.97 -0.32
N LEU A 19 -8.99 6.15 -0.63
CA LEU A 19 -9.64 7.04 -1.61
C LEU A 19 -9.72 6.39 -2.99
N THR A 20 -8.67 5.69 -3.41
CA THR A 20 -8.66 4.95 -4.68
C THR A 20 -9.65 3.80 -4.64
N SER A 21 -9.72 3.04 -3.53
CA SER A 21 -10.71 1.96 -3.37
C SER A 21 -12.14 2.47 -3.45
N LEU A 22 -12.44 3.60 -2.79
CA LEU A 22 -13.77 4.23 -2.86
C LEU A 22 -14.10 4.71 -4.28
N ALA A 23 -13.12 5.24 -5.01
CA ALA A 23 -13.31 5.63 -6.40
C ALA A 23 -13.58 4.41 -7.29
N LEU A 24 -12.82 3.32 -7.12
CA LEU A 24 -13.02 2.07 -7.86
C LEU A 24 -14.40 1.46 -7.60
N ASP A 25 -14.84 1.41 -6.34
CA ASP A 25 -16.16 0.92 -5.95
C ASP A 25 -17.30 1.81 -6.50
N SER A 26 -17.10 3.13 -6.46
CA SER A 26 -18.13 4.08 -6.92
C SER A 26 -18.30 4.05 -8.44
N LEU A 27 -17.21 3.93 -9.18
CA LEU A 27 -17.18 3.94 -10.65
C LEU A 27 -17.40 2.56 -11.28
N GLY A 28 -17.28 1.49 -10.49
CA GLY A 28 -17.41 0.11 -10.99
C GLY A 28 -16.29 -0.28 -11.93
N LEU A 29 -15.06 0.25 -11.72
CA LEU A 29 -13.92 -0.05 -12.57
C LEU A 29 -13.41 -1.48 -12.34
N PHE A 30 -12.70 -2.00 -13.34
CA PHE A 30 -12.12 -3.37 -13.32
C PHE A 30 -13.15 -4.48 -13.02
N GLY A 31 -14.38 -4.35 -13.53
CA GLY A 31 -15.42 -5.38 -13.38
C GLY A 31 -16.11 -5.42 -12.01
N LEU A 32 -15.87 -4.44 -11.15
CA LEU A 32 -16.69 -4.24 -9.95
C LEU A 32 -18.09 -3.79 -10.35
N GLN A 33 -19.09 -4.17 -9.56
CA GLN A 33 -20.41 -3.58 -9.70
C GLN A 33 -20.37 -2.13 -9.21
N ALA A 34 -20.75 -1.19 -10.06
CA ALA A 34 -20.81 0.21 -9.67
C ALA A 34 -21.72 0.41 -8.47
N GLY A 35 -21.14 0.67 -7.30
CA GLY A 35 -21.90 0.89 -6.05
C GLY A 35 -22.54 2.28 -5.97
N GLY A 36 -22.26 3.13 -6.95
CA GLY A 36 -22.68 4.53 -6.94
C GLY A 36 -21.99 5.35 -5.85
N PHE A 37 -22.31 6.63 -5.81
CA PHE A 37 -21.78 7.52 -4.78
C PHE A 37 -22.51 7.29 -3.45
N LYS A 38 -21.82 6.75 -2.46
CA LYS A 38 -22.30 6.58 -1.08
C LYS A 38 -21.64 7.63 -0.19
N PRO A 39 -22.39 8.61 0.36
CA PRO A 39 -21.80 9.76 1.07
C PRO A 39 -21.04 9.35 2.34
N MET A 40 -21.48 8.33 3.07
CA MET A 40 -20.85 7.91 4.34
C MET A 40 -19.41 7.43 4.18
N PRO A 41 -19.06 6.49 3.27
CA PRO A 41 -17.66 6.10 3.03
C PRO A 41 -16.80 7.27 2.57
N TRP A 42 -17.32 8.17 1.73
CA TRP A 42 -16.59 9.35 1.28
C TRP A 42 -16.35 10.36 2.40
N LEU A 43 -17.30 10.53 3.32
CA LEU A 43 -17.12 11.34 4.53
C LEU A 43 -15.99 10.75 5.41
N GLY A 44 -15.98 9.42 5.60
CA GLY A 44 -14.91 8.74 6.31
C GLY A 44 -13.54 8.95 5.66
N GLY A 45 -13.45 8.82 4.34
CA GLY A 45 -12.23 9.10 3.58
C GLY A 45 -11.76 10.55 3.74
N LEU A 46 -12.68 11.52 3.70
CA LEU A 46 -12.36 12.93 3.93
C LEU A 46 -11.83 13.18 5.34
N LEU A 47 -12.46 12.60 6.36
CA LEU A 47 -12.00 12.71 7.75
C LEU A 47 -10.59 12.12 7.92
N MET A 48 -10.28 11.02 7.25
CA MET A 48 -8.91 10.45 7.24
C MET A 48 -7.91 11.41 6.62
N VAL A 49 -8.21 12.05 5.47
CA VAL A 49 -7.34 13.06 4.87
C VAL A 49 -7.07 14.20 5.84
N VAL A 50 -8.12 14.71 6.47
CA VAL A 50 -7.99 15.77 7.49
C VAL A 50 -7.11 15.31 8.64
N GLY A 51 -7.33 14.12 9.20
CA GLY A 51 -6.52 13.57 10.28
C GLY A 51 -5.04 13.46 9.91
N ILE A 52 -4.73 13.00 8.72
CA ILE A 52 -3.35 12.88 8.25
C ILE A 52 -2.69 14.24 8.05
N VAL A 53 -3.43 15.23 7.53
CA VAL A 53 -2.92 16.61 7.43
C VAL A 53 -2.59 17.17 8.82
N PHE A 54 -3.43 16.91 9.83
CA PHE A 54 -3.13 17.29 11.21
C PHE A 54 -1.88 16.60 11.75
N ILE A 55 -1.75 15.28 11.57
CA ILE A 55 -0.57 14.52 11.98
C ILE A 55 0.68 15.04 11.26
N ALA A 56 0.62 15.25 9.95
CA ALA A 56 1.75 15.74 9.16
C ALA A 56 2.21 17.13 9.63
N ARG A 57 1.28 18.00 10.00
CA ARG A 57 1.60 19.33 10.56
C ARG A 57 2.16 19.26 11.98
N ALA A 58 1.65 18.32 12.80
CA ALA A 58 2.12 18.15 14.17
C ALA A 58 3.50 17.50 14.27
N THR A 59 3.85 16.64 13.28
CA THR A 59 5.12 15.91 13.24
C THR A 59 6.12 16.48 12.22
N GLY A 60 5.75 17.54 11.51
CA GLY A 60 6.64 18.24 10.57
C GLY A 60 7.87 18.79 11.27
N PRO A 61 9.03 18.89 10.60
CA PRO A 61 10.22 19.50 11.18
C PRO A 61 9.90 20.92 11.63
N LYS A 62 10.25 21.25 12.88
CA LYS A 62 10.23 22.62 13.35
C LYS A 62 11.23 23.40 12.51
N SER A 63 10.76 24.44 11.84
CA SER A 63 11.49 25.27 10.91
C SER A 63 12.44 26.26 11.64
N ASP A 64 13.50 25.76 12.27
CA ASP A 64 14.47 26.65 12.94
C ASP A 64 15.92 26.49 12.44
N ASP A 65 16.20 25.62 11.43
CA ASP A 65 17.51 25.56 10.79
C ASP A 65 17.39 25.33 9.29
N GLU A 66 17.24 26.41 8.50
CA GLU A 66 17.38 26.40 7.06
C GLU A 66 18.87 26.44 6.66
N THR A 67 19.54 25.28 6.71
CA THR A 67 20.83 25.10 6.05
C THR A 67 20.64 24.55 4.64
N ALA A 68 21.65 24.69 3.76
CA ALA A 68 21.59 24.25 2.35
C ALA A 68 21.22 22.74 2.20
N GLU A 69 21.53 21.91 3.19
CA GLU A 69 21.11 20.50 3.30
C GLU A 69 19.57 20.35 3.37
N SER A 70 18.86 21.34 3.92
CA SER A 70 17.40 21.36 3.99
C SER A 70 16.74 21.51 2.62
N ARG A 71 17.42 22.13 1.64
CA ARG A 71 16.86 22.35 0.28
C ARG A 71 16.87 21.08 -0.57
N GLU A 72 17.94 20.29 -0.51
CA GLU A 72 17.98 18.99 -1.20
C GLU A 72 17.02 17.98 -0.55
N GLY A 73 16.92 17.97 0.78
CA GLY A 73 15.92 17.21 1.52
C GLY A 73 14.48 17.60 1.14
N GLY A 74 14.23 18.89 0.97
CA GLY A 74 12.92 19.43 0.59
C GLY A 74 12.47 19.02 -0.81
N LEU A 75 13.38 18.98 -1.80
CA LEU A 75 13.06 18.53 -3.16
C LEU A 75 12.79 17.02 -3.20
N MET A 76 13.62 16.23 -2.52
CA MET A 76 13.41 14.78 -2.39
C MET A 76 12.09 14.46 -1.68
N ALA A 77 11.75 15.16 -0.61
CA ALA A 77 10.46 14.99 0.06
C ALA A 77 9.30 15.31 -0.89
N LYS A 78 9.38 16.40 -1.66
CA LYS A 78 8.35 16.76 -2.66
C LYS A 78 8.15 15.70 -3.74
N LEU A 79 9.19 14.97 -4.11
CA LEU A 79 9.11 13.86 -5.07
C LEU A 79 8.63 12.55 -4.42
N LEU A 80 8.93 12.34 -3.14
CA LEU A 80 8.51 11.14 -2.41
C LEU A 80 7.01 11.11 -2.12
N TYR A 81 6.39 12.26 -1.82
CA TYR A 81 4.95 12.31 -1.54
C TYR A 81 4.08 11.80 -2.70
N PRO A 82 4.21 12.29 -3.95
CA PRO A 82 3.44 11.75 -5.07
C PRO A 82 3.76 10.27 -5.33
N PHE A 83 5.01 9.83 -5.13
CA PHE A 83 5.36 8.42 -5.26
C PHE A 83 4.62 7.55 -4.24
N ILE A 84 4.52 7.99 -2.98
CA ILE A 84 3.80 7.27 -1.92
C ILE A 84 2.30 7.21 -2.24
N LEU A 85 1.72 8.31 -2.73
CA LEU A 85 0.31 8.34 -3.16
C LEU A 85 0.05 7.35 -4.29
N VAL A 86 0.90 7.32 -5.31
CA VAL A 86 0.80 6.36 -6.42
C VAL A 86 0.93 4.93 -5.91
N ALA A 87 1.88 4.65 -5.02
CA ALA A 87 2.07 3.32 -4.45
C ALA A 87 0.83 2.85 -3.66
N GLY A 88 0.24 3.71 -2.83
CA GLY A 88 -1.01 3.42 -2.13
C GLY A 88 -2.20 3.19 -3.08
N SER A 89 -2.30 3.99 -4.14
CA SER A 89 -3.34 3.81 -5.16
C SER A 89 -3.17 2.48 -5.92
N LEU A 90 -1.95 2.12 -6.31
CA LEU A 90 -1.67 0.85 -6.97
C LEU A 90 -1.97 -0.35 -6.07
N GLN A 91 -1.78 -0.22 -4.77
CA GLN A 91 -2.16 -1.26 -3.81
C GLN A 91 -3.68 -1.51 -3.85
N ALA A 92 -4.51 -0.46 -3.89
CA ALA A 92 -5.96 -0.58 -4.03
C ALA A 92 -6.36 -1.28 -5.33
N VAL A 93 -5.75 -0.91 -6.45
CA VAL A 93 -5.95 -1.59 -7.74
C VAL A 93 -5.57 -3.06 -7.66
N GLY A 94 -4.45 -3.38 -7.02
CA GLY A 94 -3.99 -4.75 -6.82
C GLY A 94 -5.00 -5.63 -6.07
N VAL A 95 -5.63 -5.10 -5.04
CA VAL A 95 -6.68 -5.82 -4.28
C VAL A 95 -7.87 -6.16 -5.19
N VAL A 96 -8.33 -5.21 -6.02
CA VAL A 96 -9.44 -5.43 -6.95
C VAL A 96 -9.08 -6.46 -8.04
N LEU A 97 -7.88 -6.35 -8.61
CA LEU A 97 -7.40 -7.32 -9.61
C LEU A 97 -7.28 -8.74 -9.02
N ASN A 98 -6.84 -8.86 -7.77
CA ASN A 98 -6.81 -10.14 -7.07
C ASN A 98 -8.22 -10.73 -6.88
N ALA A 99 -9.21 -9.90 -6.54
CA ALA A 99 -10.60 -10.34 -6.43
C ALA A 99 -11.14 -10.87 -7.78
N GLN A 100 -10.84 -10.18 -8.89
CA GLN A 100 -11.20 -10.65 -10.23
C GLN A 100 -10.49 -11.97 -10.59
N LEU A 101 -9.21 -12.08 -10.27
CA LEU A 101 -8.44 -13.30 -10.48
C LEU A 101 -9.02 -14.49 -9.73
N ARG A 102 -9.48 -14.29 -8.50
CA ARG A 102 -10.21 -15.30 -7.73
C ARG A 102 -11.50 -15.72 -8.42
N GLY A 103 -12.28 -14.77 -8.91
CA GLY A 103 -13.52 -15.05 -9.64
C GLY A 103 -13.27 -15.93 -10.88
N ALA A 104 -12.19 -15.62 -11.62
CA ALA A 104 -11.80 -16.37 -12.82
C ALA A 104 -11.25 -17.78 -12.51
N LEU A 105 -10.46 -17.93 -11.45
CA LEU A 105 -9.80 -19.19 -11.11
C LEU A 105 -10.63 -20.09 -10.18
N VAL A 106 -11.69 -19.58 -9.59
CA VAL A 106 -12.59 -20.28 -8.63
C VAL A 106 -11.88 -20.76 -7.36
N ASN A 107 -10.56 -20.95 -7.41
CA ASN A 107 -9.73 -21.46 -6.31
C ASN A 107 -8.93 -20.30 -5.69
N PRO A 108 -9.23 -19.89 -4.43
CA PRO A 108 -8.57 -18.77 -3.80
C PRO A 108 -7.07 -19.00 -3.54
N TRP A 109 -6.67 -20.24 -3.29
CA TRP A 109 -5.25 -20.58 -3.10
C TRP A 109 -4.44 -20.42 -4.38
N LEU A 110 -5.00 -20.88 -5.49
CA LEU A 110 -4.39 -20.73 -6.80
C LEU A 110 -4.31 -19.24 -7.20
N ALA A 111 -5.38 -18.48 -6.96
CA ALA A 111 -5.40 -17.04 -7.22
C ALA A 111 -4.34 -16.30 -6.40
N ALA A 112 -4.21 -16.61 -5.12
CA ALA A 112 -3.17 -16.05 -4.27
C ALA A 112 -1.76 -16.36 -4.83
N THR A 113 -1.49 -17.61 -5.17
CA THR A 113 -0.19 -18.03 -5.71
C THR A 113 0.11 -17.30 -7.03
N VAL A 114 -0.84 -17.27 -7.96
CA VAL A 114 -0.67 -16.61 -9.27
C VAL A 114 -0.45 -15.10 -9.12
N SER A 115 -1.09 -14.45 -8.14
CA SER A 115 -0.91 -13.01 -7.92
C SER A 115 0.50 -12.63 -7.43
N PHE A 116 1.23 -13.55 -6.81
CA PHE A 116 2.61 -13.31 -6.39
C PHE A 116 3.64 -13.54 -7.50
N VAL A 117 3.30 -14.27 -8.58
CA VAL A 117 4.22 -14.53 -9.69
C VAL A 117 4.75 -13.23 -10.33
N PRO A 118 3.91 -12.24 -10.73
CA PRO A 118 4.40 -10.98 -11.27
C PRO A 118 5.32 -10.24 -10.30
N VAL A 119 5.02 -10.27 -9.01
CA VAL A 119 5.84 -9.64 -7.96
C VAL A 119 7.23 -10.27 -7.93
N ALA A 120 7.30 -11.60 -7.90
CA ALA A 120 8.55 -12.34 -7.94
C ALA A 120 9.36 -12.05 -9.21
N LEU A 121 8.68 -11.99 -10.38
CA LEU A 121 9.32 -11.68 -11.66
C LEU A 121 9.88 -10.26 -11.69
N VAL A 122 9.17 -9.26 -11.16
CA VAL A 122 9.67 -7.88 -11.06
C VAL A 122 10.92 -7.82 -10.20
N PHE A 123 10.91 -8.46 -9.02
CA PHE A 123 12.09 -8.47 -8.15
C PHE A 123 13.27 -9.21 -8.79
N LEU A 124 13.01 -10.34 -9.45
CA LEU A 124 14.04 -11.07 -10.19
C LEU A 124 14.62 -10.20 -11.32
N PHE A 125 13.77 -9.50 -12.07
CA PHE A 125 14.21 -8.61 -13.14
C PHE A 125 15.06 -7.46 -12.62
N VAL A 126 14.65 -6.80 -11.53
CA VAL A 126 15.42 -5.74 -10.89
C VAL A 126 16.77 -6.27 -10.39
N PHE A 127 16.79 -7.47 -9.81
CA PHE A 127 18.04 -8.13 -9.36
C PHE A 127 18.98 -8.44 -10.51
N LEU A 128 18.46 -8.87 -11.65
CA LEU A 128 19.26 -9.14 -12.85
C LEU A 128 19.84 -7.86 -13.47
N LEU A 129 19.07 -6.75 -13.44
CA LEU A 129 19.54 -5.45 -13.95
C LEU A 129 20.55 -4.77 -13.02
N ARG A 130 20.42 -4.99 -11.72
CA ARG A 130 21.32 -4.43 -10.70
C ARG A 130 21.75 -5.54 -9.75
N PRO A 131 22.70 -6.40 -10.18
CA PRO A 131 23.15 -7.48 -9.34
C PRO A 131 23.79 -6.91 -8.08
N THR A 132 23.13 -7.06 -6.97
CA THR A 132 23.67 -6.78 -5.64
C THR A 132 24.38 -8.04 -5.14
N PRO A 133 25.47 -7.92 -4.36
CA PRO A 133 26.10 -9.09 -3.79
C PRO A 133 25.11 -9.88 -2.94
N LEU A 134 25.10 -11.19 -3.11
CA LEU A 134 24.27 -12.07 -2.31
C LEU A 134 24.61 -11.91 -0.82
N PRO A 135 23.64 -11.95 0.07
CA PRO A 135 23.88 -11.83 1.49
C PRO A 135 24.79 -12.96 1.98
N THR A 136 25.77 -12.62 2.79
CA THR A 136 26.65 -13.59 3.42
C THR A 136 25.91 -14.35 4.52
N ARG A 137 26.48 -15.50 4.94
CA ARG A 137 25.92 -16.24 6.09
C ARG A 137 25.85 -15.39 7.36
N ALA A 138 26.78 -14.46 7.54
CA ALA A 138 26.79 -13.54 8.65
C ALA A 138 25.63 -12.52 8.58
N ASP A 139 25.27 -12.06 7.39
CA ASP A 139 24.15 -11.16 7.19
C ASP A 139 22.83 -11.88 7.47
N VAL A 140 22.67 -13.10 6.98
CA VAL A 140 21.49 -13.93 7.23
C VAL A 140 21.35 -14.25 8.73
N ALA A 141 22.44 -14.52 9.42
CA ALA A 141 22.42 -14.78 10.87
C ALA A 141 22.01 -13.56 11.72
N ARG A 142 22.15 -12.35 11.18
CA ARG A 142 21.67 -11.12 11.84
C ARG A 142 20.18 -10.88 11.67
N VAL A 143 19.53 -11.56 10.72
CA VAL A 143 18.08 -11.43 10.52
C VAL A 143 17.39 -12.08 11.71
N PRO A 144 16.57 -11.33 12.47
CA PRO A 144 15.84 -11.90 13.58
C PRO A 144 14.85 -12.95 13.07
N TRP A 145 14.68 -14.03 13.83
CA TRP A 145 13.80 -15.15 13.44
C TRP A 145 12.36 -14.71 13.12
N TRP A 146 11.89 -13.65 13.77
CA TRP A 146 10.56 -13.08 13.52
C TRP A 146 10.48 -12.26 12.22
N GLY A 147 11.61 -11.93 11.56
CA GLY A 147 11.60 -11.18 10.30
C GLY A 147 10.80 -11.87 9.18
N ALA A 148 10.78 -13.21 9.17
CA ALA A 148 9.98 -13.99 8.23
C ALA A 148 8.45 -13.88 8.46
N LEU A 149 8.03 -13.52 9.68
CA LEU A 149 6.61 -13.39 10.02
C LEU A 149 5.92 -12.27 9.21
N GLY A 150 6.67 -11.25 8.79
CA GLY A 150 6.15 -10.21 7.89
C GLY A 150 5.61 -10.76 6.58
N GLY A 151 6.28 -11.74 6.00
CA GLY A 151 5.81 -12.43 4.79
C GLY A 151 4.52 -13.22 5.04
N ILE A 152 4.42 -13.90 6.19
CA ILE A 152 3.22 -14.65 6.58
C ILE A 152 2.04 -13.68 6.79
N ALA A 153 2.26 -12.58 7.52
CA ALA A 153 1.23 -11.56 7.74
C ALA A 153 0.74 -10.96 6.40
N GLY A 154 1.65 -10.67 5.48
CA GLY A 154 1.31 -10.21 4.13
C GLY A 154 0.49 -11.24 3.34
N ALA A 155 0.86 -12.52 3.41
CA ALA A 155 0.11 -13.59 2.75
C ALA A 155 -1.32 -13.74 3.32
N VAL A 156 -1.49 -13.64 4.64
CA VAL A 156 -2.80 -13.66 5.30
C VAL A 156 -3.66 -12.45 4.84
N ALA A 157 -3.07 -11.27 4.78
CA ALA A 157 -3.78 -10.07 4.31
C ALA A 157 -4.25 -10.19 2.85
N VAL A 158 -3.39 -10.71 1.96
CA VAL A 158 -3.77 -10.98 0.55
C VAL A 158 -4.87 -12.01 0.47
N PHE A 159 -4.77 -13.09 1.23
CA PHE A 159 -5.78 -14.15 1.25
C PHE A 159 -7.13 -13.65 1.79
N ALA A 160 -7.13 -12.84 2.85
CA ALA A 160 -8.33 -12.20 3.35
C ALA A 160 -8.97 -11.29 2.29
N GLY A 161 -8.16 -10.52 1.54
CA GLY A 161 -8.64 -9.72 0.41
C GLY A 161 -9.35 -10.56 -0.64
N LEU A 162 -8.75 -11.68 -1.03
CA LEU A 162 -9.34 -12.61 -2.00
C LEU A 162 -10.68 -13.21 -1.55
N LEU A 163 -10.88 -13.39 -0.24
CA LEU A 163 -12.11 -14.00 0.29
C LEU A 163 -13.24 -13.00 0.54
N PHE A 164 -12.90 -11.78 0.94
CA PHE A 164 -13.89 -10.87 1.53
C PHE A 164 -14.17 -9.61 0.71
N VAL A 165 -13.28 -9.20 -0.21
CA VAL A 165 -13.46 -7.97 -0.99
C VAL A 165 -14.76 -7.97 -1.77
N ASP A 166 -15.14 -9.08 -2.39
CA ASP A 166 -16.41 -9.20 -3.14
C ASP A 166 -17.65 -9.04 -2.26
N LYS A 167 -17.54 -9.34 -0.97
CA LYS A 167 -18.65 -9.32 -0.02
C LYS A 167 -18.86 -7.95 0.63
N VAL A 168 -17.78 -7.24 0.91
CA VAL A 168 -17.83 -5.99 1.69
C VAL A 168 -17.48 -4.76 0.85
N GLY A 169 -16.93 -4.94 -0.35
CA GLY A 169 -16.41 -3.88 -1.21
C GLY A 169 -14.94 -3.55 -0.89
N ALA A 170 -14.20 -3.07 -1.88
CA ALA A 170 -12.78 -2.80 -1.75
C ALA A 170 -12.47 -1.68 -0.74
N GLY A 171 -13.31 -0.64 -0.71
CA GLY A 171 -13.15 0.48 0.22
C GLY A 171 -13.34 0.06 1.67
N ALA A 172 -14.42 -0.69 1.97
CA ALA A 172 -14.70 -1.17 3.32
C ALA A 172 -13.65 -2.20 3.78
N PHE A 173 -13.24 -3.12 2.89
CA PHE A 173 -12.20 -4.10 3.20
C PHE A 173 -10.88 -3.43 3.55
N ASN A 174 -10.41 -2.49 2.72
CA ASN A 174 -9.16 -1.78 2.97
C ASN A 174 -9.24 -0.93 4.25
N GLY A 175 -10.39 -0.29 4.52
CA GLY A 175 -10.61 0.43 5.77
C GLY A 175 -10.46 -0.47 7.00
N LEU A 176 -11.03 -1.67 6.97
CA LEU A 176 -10.94 -2.64 8.07
C LEU A 176 -9.56 -3.28 8.22
N LEU A 177 -8.83 -3.45 7.12
CA LEU A 177 -7.48 -4.07 7.16
C LEU A 177 -6.44 -3.16 7.82
N ILE A 178 -6.68 -1.87 7.85
CA ILE A 178 -5.73 -0.84 8.22
C ILE A 178 -6.00 -0.29 9.63
N THR A 179 -7.20 -0.50 10.17
CA THR A 179 -7.56 -0.16 11.58
C THR A 179 -7.12 -1.23 12.55
#